data_62f3982938bda3aab4a1648b1a208581
#
_entry.id   62f3982938bda3aab4a1648b1a208581
#
_cell.length_a   1.000
_cell.length_b   1.000
_cell.length_c   1.000
_cell.angle_alpha   90.00
_cell.angle_beta   90.00
_cell.angle_gamma   90.00
#
_symmetry.space_group_name_H-M   'P 1'
#
loop_
_entity.id
_entity.type
_entity.pdbx_description
1 polymer ?
#
loop_
_entity_poly.entity_id
_entity_poly.type
_entity_poly.pdbx_seq_one_letter_code
_entity_poly.pdbx_strand_id
1 'polypeptide(L)'
;CAKIAEKELICMPFPMTKDESRLTAAHEQICLEIKKLLDNGRQVAFLTIGDPTVYSTYQYIHKRVVKGGYEAHIVNGVPSFCAAAGALGISLADNKEEIHVIPASYEIGKTAEFSGTRIYMKSGKKLGELKQMLQKQQKDSRLEVYSVENCGMMNEKITTEVEKLDDTSGYLTIVIVKEH
;
A
#
# COMPACT_ATOMS: atom_id res chain seq x y z
N CYS A 1 -3.73 -19.97 4.25
CA CYS A 1 -2.68 -21.01 4.25
C CYS A 1 -2.96 -21.95 5.43
N ALA A 2 -3.21 -23.25 5.19
CA ALA A 2 -3.58 -24.23 6.24
C ALA A 2 -2.55 -24.25 7.39
N LYS A 3 -1.26 -24.08 7.09
CA LYS A 3 -0.19 -24.09 8.10
C LYS A 3 -0.20 -22.88 9.07
N ILE A 4 -0.85 -21.77 8.73
CA ILE A 4 -0.97 -20.61 9.64
C ILE A 4 -2.04 -20.86 10.69
N ALA A 5 -3.10 -21.59 10.35
CA ALA A 5 -4.18 -21.92 11.30
C ALA A 5 -3.71 -22.77 12.48
N GLU A 6 -2.60 -23.48 12.35
CA GLU A 6 -1.98 -24.29 13.42
C GLU A 6 -1.04 -23.51 14.35
N LYS A 7 -0.82 -22.22 14.06
CA LYS A 7 0.06 -21.35 14.85
C LYS A 7 -0.72 -20.48 15.79
N GLU A 8 -0.10 -20.08 16.88
CA GLU A 8 -0.65 -19.05 17.75
C GLU A 8 -0.67 -17.72 17.00
N LEU A 9 -1.85 -17.10 16.91
CA LEU A 9 -2.04 -15.80 16.27
C LEU A 9 -2.19 -14.73 17.33
N ILE A 10 -1.31 -13.73 17.29
CA ILE A 10 -1.34 -12.58 18.19
C ILE A 10 -1.67 -11.35 17.37
N CYS A 11 -2.87 -10.80 17.59
CA CYS A 11 -3.30 -9.56 16.94
C CYS A 11 -2.74 -8.36 17.68
N MET A 12 -2.02 -7.49 16.97
CA MET A 12 -1.44 -6.26 17.51
C MET A 12 -2.07 -5.04 16.83
N PRO A 13 -2.70 -4.11 17.59
CA PRO A 13 -3.34 -2.95 17.01
C PRO A 13 -2.33 -1.92 16.53
N PHE A 14 -2.47 -1.48 15.28
CA PHE A 14 -1.74 -0.33 14.73
C PHE A 14 -2.71 0.85 14.59
N PRO A 15 -2.62 1.89 15.42
CA PRO A 15 -3.55 3.01 15.35
C PRO A 15 -3.35 3.82 14.06
N MET A 16 -4.45 4.11 13.38
CA MET A 16 -4.50 4.98 12.19
C MET A 16 -4.68 6.44 12.64
N THR A 17 -3.63 7.07 13.15
CA THR A 17 -3.65 8.44 13.67
C THR A 17 -2.51 9.28 13.09
N LYS A 18 -2.66 10.61 13.13
CA LYS A 18 -1.60 11.57 12.84
C LYS A 18 -0.82 12.00 14.09
N ASP A 19 -1.26 11.56 15.27
CA ASP A 19 -0.59 11.83 16.55
C ASP A 19 0.67 10.96 16.64
N GLU A 20 1.83 11.57 16.48
CA GLU A 20 3.14 10.91 16.49
C GLU A 20 3.46 10.29 17.86
N SER A 21 3.03 10.91 18.94
CA SER A 21 3.27 10.38 20.29
C SER A 21 2.52 9.07 20.50
N ARG A 22 1.28 9.02 20.05
CA ARG A 22 0.41 7.85 20.12
C ARG A 22 0.91 6.73 19.20
N LEU A 23 1.40 7.07 18.00
CA LEU A 23 2.02 6.10 17.09
C LEU A 23 3.29 5.50 17.70
N THR A 24 4.15 6.34 18.25
CA THR A 24 5.40 5.91 18.88
C THR A 24 5.14 4.98 20.05
N ALA A 25 4.22 5.32 20.95
CA ALA A 25 3.85 4.49 22.08
C ALA A 25 3.29 3.12 21.65
N ALA A 26 2.44 3.10 20.62
CA ALA A 26 1.91 1.84 20.06
C ALA A 26 3.03 0.97 19.46
N HIS A 27 3.95 1.55 18.70
CA HIS A 27 5.09 0.82 18.13
C HIS A 27 6.02 0.27 19.21
N GLU A 28 6.26 1.03 20.28
CA GLU A 28 7.06 0.58 21.41
C GLU A 28 6.41 -0.60 22.13
N GLN A 29 5.11 -0.52 22.38
CA GLN A 29 4.36 -1.62 23.00
C GLN A 29 4.41 -2.90 22.19
N ILE A 30 4.20 -2.80 20.85
CA ILE A 30 4.30 -3.93 19.94
C ILE A 30 5.70 -4.53 19.97
N CYS A 31 6.75 -3.70 19.94
CA CYS A 31 8.13 -4.17 20.03
C CYS A 31 8.43 -4.87 21.36
N LEU A 32 7.90 -4.37 22.47
CA LEU A 32 8.08 -5.02 23.78
C LEU A 32 7.45 -6.41 23.80
N GLU A 33 6.25 -6.58 23.26
CA GLU A 33 5.60 -7.89 23.17
C GLU A 33 6.39 -8.86 22.27
N ILE A 34 6.88 -8.40 21.11
CA ILE A 34 7.72 -9.21 20.22
C ILE A 34 9.00 -9.65 20.94
N LYS A 35 9.68 -8.71 21.62
CA LYS A 35 10.91 -9.01 22.36
C LYS A 35 10.70 -10.04 23.47
N LYS A 36 9.63 -9.93 24.24
CA LYS A 36 9.27 -10.94 25.25
C LYS A 36 9.15 -12.34 24.65
N LEU A 37 8.55 -12.47 23.46
CA LEU A 37 8.43 -13.75 22.78
C LEU A 37 9.80 -14.27 22.35
N LEU A 38 10.65 -13.41 21.79
CA LEU A 38 12.00 -13.77 21.34
C LEU A 38 12.89 -14.16 22.52
N ASP A 39 12.85 -13.43 23.65
CA ASP A 39 13.60 -13.72 24.86
C ASP A 39 13.21 -15.07 25.49
N ASN A 40 11.97 -15.50 25.26
CA ASN A 40 11.50 -16.83 25.64
C ASN A 40 11.82 -17.92 24.60
N GLY A 41 12.74 -17.65 23.66
CA GLY A 41 13.19 -18.60 22.65
C GLY A 41 12.18 -18.91 21.54
N ARG A 42 11.13 -18.09 21.39
CA ARG A 42 10.12 -18.28 20.34
C ARG A 42 10.55 -17.65 19.03
N GLN A 43 10.16 -18.27 17.93
CA GLN A 43 10.26 -17.67 16.60
C GLN A 43 8.99 -16.88 16.30
N VAL A 44 9.15 -15.64 15.82
CA VAL A 44 8.04 -14.74 15.52
C VAL A 44 8.01 -14.41 14.03
N ALA A 45 6.87 -14.62 13.39
CA ALA A 45 6.61 -14.16 12.03
C ALA A 45 5.59 -13.00 12.08
N PHE A 46 6.01 -11.81 11.65
CA PHE A 46 5.12 -10.65 11.54
C PHE A 46 4.50 -10.61 10.14
N LEU A 47 3.19 -10.70 10.06
CA LEU A 47 2.46 -10.70 8.80
C LEU A 47 1.94 -9.31 8.45
N THR A 48 2.10 -8.92 7.20
CA THR A 48 1.55 -7.66 6.64
C THR A 48 0.95 -7.91 5.25
N ILE A 49 0.02 -7.07 4.84
CA ILE A 49 -0.56 -7.11 3.49
C ILE A 49 0.39 -6.42 2.52
N GLY A 50 0.57 -7.01 1.34
CA GLY A 50 1.45 -6.49 0.30
C GLY A 50 2.92 -6.83 0.55
N ASP A 51 3.81 -5.92 0.20
CA ASP A 51 5.24 -6.06 0.42
C ASP A 51 5.67 -5.25 1.66
N PRO A 52 6.42 -5.85 2.60
CA PRO A 52 6.85 -5.18 3.83
C PRO A 52 7.84 -4.03 3.60
N THR A 53 8.41 -3.90 2.40
CA THR A 53 9.35 -2.82 2.07
C THR A 53 8.67 -1.59 1.46
N VAL A 54 7.39 -1.72 1.02
CA VAL A 54 6.66 -0.66 0.32
C VAL A 54 5.59 -0.05 1.22
N TYR A 55 5.86 1.12 1.78
CA TYR A 55 4.93 1.90 2.65
C TYR A 55 4.29 1.10 3.80
N SER A 56 4.98 0.09 4.29
CA SER A 56 4.50 -0.78 5.37
C SER A 56 4.85 -0.22 6.75
N THR A 57 3.90 -0.27 7.66
CA THR A 57 4.11 0.06 9.08
C THR A 57 5.06 -0.93 9.77
N TYR A 58 5.24 -2.13 9.22
CA TYR A 58 6.21 -3.11 9.72
C TYR A 58 7.64 -2.52 9.82
N GLN A 59 8.03 -1.63 8.91
CA GLN A 59 9.37 -1.03 8.91
C GLN A 59 9.72 -0.30 10.23
N TYR A 60 8.72 0.27 10.90
CA TYR A 60 8.92 0.89 12.22
C TYR A 60 9.24 -0.14 13.30
N ILE A 61 8.66 -1.32 13.20
CA ILE A 61 8.88 -2.43 14.12
C ILE A 61 10.23 -3.10 13.81
N HIS A 62 10.49 -3.40 12.52
CA HIS A 62 11.75 -4.00 12.07
C HIS A 62 12.97 -3.25 12.59
N LYS A 63 13.03 -1.93 12.36
CA LYS A 63 14.12 -1.08 12.81
C LYS A 63 14.32 -1.12 14.32
N ARG A 64 13.25 -1.18 15.11
CA ARG A 64 13.33 -1.22 16.58
C ARG A 64 13.77 -2.59 17.11
N VAL A 65 13.35 -3.65 16.47
CA VAL A 65 13.74 -5.02 16.81
C VAL A 65 15.24 -5.22 16.54
N VAL A 66 15.70 -4.85 15.34
CA VAL A 66 17.13 -4.90 14.95
C VAL A 66 17.99 -4.02 15.85
N LYS A 67 17.56 -2.78 16.14
CA LYS A 67 18.26 -1.90 17.08
C LYS A 67 18.33 -2.49 18.49
N GLY A 68 17.39 -3.34 18.85
CA GLY A 68 17.38 -4.07 20.13
C GLY A 68 18.32 -5.28 20.18
N GLY A 69 19.08 -5.56 19.10
CA GLY A 69 20.05 -6.66 19.03
C GLY A 69 19.47 -7.99 18.56
N TYR A 70 18.21 -8.02 18.09
CA TYR A 70 17.59 -9.25 17.58
C TYR A 70 17.82 -9.36 16.07
N GLU A 71 18.01 -10.57 15.60
CA GLU A 71 18.06 -10.88 14.18
C GLU A 71 16.64 -10.84 13.59
N ALA A 72 16.46 -10.17 12.46
CA ALA A 72 15.18 -10.06 11.76
C ALA A 72 15.39 -10.03 10.25
N HIS A 73 14.67 -10.90 9.54
CA HIS A 73 14.71 -11.00 8.09
C HIS A 73 13.41 -10.50 7.47
N ILE A 74 13.52 -9.86 6.31
CA ILE A 74 12.37 -9.47 5.51
C ILE A 74 12.16 -10.52 4.43
N VAL A 75 10.93 -11.03 4.34
CA VAL A 75 10.48 -11.85 3.22
C VAL A 75 9.56 -10.99 2.36
N ASN A 76 9.96 -10.74 1.11
CA ASN A 76 9.19 -9.90 0.20
C ASN A 76 7.83 -10.54 -0.12
N GLY A 77 6.85 -9.71 -0.34
CA GLY A 77 5.53 -10.07 -0.82
C GLY A 77 5.28 -9.50 -2.21
N VAL A 78 4.01 -9.46 -2.61
CA VAL A 78 3.58 -8.82 -3.84
C VAL A 78 3.06 -7.42 -3.51
N PRO A 79 3.70 -6.33 -3.98
CA PRO A 79 3.18 -4.98 -3.78
C PRO A 79 1.76 -4.85 -4.32
N SER A 80 0.91 -4.09 -3.66
CA SER A 80 -0.50 -3.96 -4.02
C SER A 80 -0.73 -3.48 -5.46
N PHE A 81 0.12 -2.63 -5.97
CA PHE A 81 0.05 -2.16 -7.36
C PHE A 81 0.43 -3.25 -8.38
N CYS A 82 1.35 -4.15 -8.06
CA CYS A 82 1.65 -5.32 -8.91
C CYS A 82 0.47 -6.30 -8.90
N ALA A 83 -0.16 -6.52 -7.75
CA ALA A 83 -1.37 -7.34 -7.66
C ALA A 83 -2.52 -6.73 -8.46
N ALA A 84 -2.72 -5.41 -8.37
CA ALA A 84 -3.72 -4.68 -9.14
C ALA A 84 -3.48 -4.79 -10.65
N ALA A 85 -2.23 -4.61 -11.11
CA ALA A 85 -1.88 -4.79 -12.52
C ALA A 85 -2.17 -6.21 -13.02
N GLY A 86 -1.85 -7.23 -12.20
CA GLY A 86 -2.20 -8.62 -12.47
C GLY A 86 -3.70 -8.86 -12.60
N ALA A 87 -4.51 -8.29 -11.69
CA ALA A 87 -5.97 -8.39 -11.75
C ALA A 87 -6.56 -7.70 -12.99
N LEU A 88 -5.94 -6.61 -13.44
CA LEU A 88 -6.31 -5.87 -14.65
C LEU A 88 -5.79 -6.53 -15.94
N GLY A 89 -4.80 -7.43 -15.85
CA GLY A 89 -4.14 -8.02 -17.02
C GLY A 89 -3.31 -7.02 -17.83
N ILE A 90 -2.74 -6.00 -17.17
CA ILE A 90 -1.94 -4.95 -17.81
C ILE A 90 -0.48 -4.99 -17.37
N SER A 91 0.42 -4.50 -18.24
CA SER A 91 1.79 -4.14 -17.86
C SER A 91 1.82 -2.79 -17.14
N LEU A 92 2.65 -2.65 -16.10
CA LEU A 92 2.89 -1.36 -15.45
C LEU A 92 3.84 -0.49 -16.25
N ALA A 93 4.81 -1.09 -16.93
CA ALA A 93 5.72 -0.37 -17.81
C ALA A 93 6.25 -1.29 -18.91
N ASP A 94 6.39 -0.73 -20.10
CA ASP A 94 6.98 -1.38 -21.25
C ASP A 94 8.24 -0.62 -21.69
N ASN A 95 9.26 -1.36 -22.09
CA ASN A 95 10.54 -0.83 -22.58
C ASN A 95 11.18 0.24 -21.66
N LYS A 96 11.00 1.53 -22.00
CA LYS A 96 11.63 2.69 -21.34
C LYS A 96 10.64 3.50 -20.51
N GLU A 97 9.42 3.02 -20.32
CA GLU A 97 8.42 3.73 -19.52
C GLU A 97 8.85 3.83 -18.06
N GLU A 98 8.69 5.00 -17.48
CA GLU A 98 8.92 5.24 -16.07
C GLU A 98 7.70 4.84 -15.23
N ILE A 99 7.94 4.41 -14.00
CA ILE A 99 6.89 4.12 -13.03
C ILE A 99 7.04 5.04 -11.83
N HIS A 100 6.01 5.82 -11.55
CA HIS A 100 5.92 6.70 -10.40
C HIS A 100 4.95 6.13 -9.37
N VAL A 101 5.46 5.67 -8.23
CA VAL A 101 4.63 5.18 -7.12
C VAL A 101 4.37 6.32 -6.15
N ILE A 102 3.15 6.79 -6.10
CA ILE A 102 2.73 8.03 -5.45
C ILE A 102 1.78 7.71 -4.30
N PRO A 103 2.19 7.86 -3.04
CA PRO A 103 1.26 7.81 -1.93
C PRO A 103 0.38 9.07 -1.95
N ALA A 104 -0.93 8.92 -1.97
CA ALA A 104 -1.88 10.03 -2.11
C ALA A 104 -1.91 11.04 -0.94
N SER A 105 -1.02 10.89 0.05
CA SER A 105 -0.76 11.92 1.07
C SER A 105 -0.02 13.14 0.53
N TYR A 106 0.55 13.05 -0.69
CA TYR A 106 1.26 14.14 -1.36
C TYR A 106 0.33 15.05 -2.18
N GLU A 107 0.88 16.16 -2.69
CA GLU A 107 0.20 17.10 -3.56
C GLU A 107 -0.06 16.45 -4.93
N ILE A 108 -1.28 15.97 -5.14
CA ILE A 108 -1.68 15.28 -6.37
C ILE A 108 -1.44 16.14 -7.61
N GLY A 109 -1.71 17.45 -7.53
CA GLY A 109 -1.56 18.37 -8.66
C GLY A 109 -0.16 18.39 -9.28
N LYS A 110 0.89 18.22 -8.45
CA LYS A 110 2.29 18.17 -8.95
C LYS A 110 2.60 16.91 -9.76
N THR A 111 1.81 15.86 -9.61
CA THR A 111 2.02 14.60 -10.31
C THR A 111 1.43 14.59 -11.72
N ALA A 112 0.72 15.65 -12.08
CA ALA A 112 0.12 15.79 -13.42
C ALA A 112 1.18 15.87 -14.54
N GLU A 113 2.40 16.33 -14.21
CA GLU A 113 3.49 16.52 -15.16
C GLU A 113 4.39 15.28 -15.30
N PHE A 114 4.14 14.22 -14.52
CA PHE A 114 4.95 13.01 -14.60
C PHE A 114 4.58 12.19 -15.83
N SER A 115 5.57 11.89 -16.67
CA SER A 115 5.43 11.00 -17.82
C SER A 115 5.36 9.52 -17.39
N GLY A 116 4.88 8.66 -18.28
CA GLY A 116 4.80 7.23 -18.03
C GLY A 116 3.66 6.81 -17.11
N THR A 117 3.89 5.75 -16.36
CA THR A 117 2.85 5.18 -15.49
C THR A 117 2.86 5.79 -14.09
N ARG A 118 1.73 6.34 -13.69
CA ARG A 118 1.53 6.91 -12.36
C ARG A 118 0.62 6.00 -11.54
N ILE A 119 1.11 5.57 -10.39
CA ILE A 119 0.42 4.65 -9.49
C ILE A 119 0.10 5.37 -8.18
N TYR A 120 -1.17 5.65 -7.95
CA TYR A 120 -1.64 6.30 -6.75
C TYR A 120 -2.09 5.28 -5.72
N MET A 121 -1.45 5.31 -4.55
CA MET A 121 -1.74 4.43 -3.43
C MET A 121 -2.36 5.20 -2.26
N LYS A 122 -3.19 4.53 -1.46
CA LYS A 122 -3.81 5.12 -0.25
C LYS A 122 -4.66 6.36 -0.56
N SER A 123 -5.30 6.39 -1.73
CA SER A 123 -5.94 7.57 -2.30
C SER A 123 -7.25 7.95 -1.61
N GLY A 124 -7.89 7.08 -0.84
CA GLY A 124 -9.25 7.19 -0.36
C GLY A 124 -9.75 8.61 -0.07
N LYS A 125 -9.08 9.37 0.81
CA LYS A 125 -9.48 10.75 1.17
C LYS A 125 -9.23 11.81 0.08
N LYS A 126 -8.40 11.51 -0.92
CA LYS A 126 -8.02 12.42 -2.01
C LYS A 126 -8.46 11.94 -3.39
N LEU A 127 -9.29 10.91 -3.42
CA LEU A 127 -9.73 10.32 -4.68
C LEU A 127 -10.56 11.30 -5.51
N GLY A 128 -11.37 12.14 -4.88
CA GLY A 128 -12.09 13.22 -5.55
C GLY A 128 -11.18 14.27 -6.20
N GLU A 129 -10.10 14.68 -5.51
CA GLU A 129 -9.08 15.58 -6.06
C GLU A 129 -8.37 14.93 -7.26
N LEU A 130 -7.98 13.65 -7.11
CA LEU A 130 -7.36 12.86 -8.18
C LEU A 130 -8.29 12.74 -9.40
N LYS A 131 -9.56 12.41 -9.18
CA LYS A 131 -10.57 12.30 -10.24
C LYS A 131 -10.71 13.59 -11.04
N GLN A 132 -10.82 14.74 -10.36
CA GLN A 132 -10.91 16.04 -11.01
C GLN A 132 -9.67 16.36 -11.85
N MET A 133 -8.48 16.07 -11.34
CA MET A 133 -7.22 16.24 -12.07
C MET A 133 -7.20 15.36 -13.33
N LEU A 134 -7.54 14.08 -13.21
CA LEU A 134 -7.53 13.14 -14.33
C LEU A 134 -8.57 13.50 -15.39
N GLN A 135 -9.78 13.91 -15.00
CA GLN A 135 -10.82 14.39 -15.93
C GLN A 135 -10.37 15.62 -16.73
N LYS A 136 -9.58 16.50 -16.10
CA LYS A 136 -9.01 17.64 -16.80
C LYS A 136 -7.94 17.20 -17.81
N GLN A 137 -7.04 16.31 -17.41
CA GLN A 137 -5.97 15.80 -18.28
C GLN A 137 -6.49 14.98 -19.46
N GLN A 138 -7.53 14.17 -19.29
CA GLN A 138 -8.12 13.38 -20.39
C GLN A 138 -8.67 14.22 -21.55
N LYS A 139 -8.93 15.52 -21.35
CA LYS A 139 -9.34 16.41 -22.42
C LYS A 139 -8.19 16.76 -23.37
N ASP A 140 -6.96 16.75 -22.86
CA ASP A 140 -5.79 17.24 -23.55
C ASP A 140 -4.84 16.10 -23.98
N SER A 141 -4.94 14.93 -23.33
CA SER A 141 -4.06 13.78 -23.57
C SER A 141 -4.81 12.44 -23.50
N ARG A 142 -4.25 11.43 -24.18
CA ARG A 142 -4.80 10.07 -24.17
C ARG A 142 -4.33 9.32 -22.92
N LEU A 143 -5.13 9.37 -21.88
CA LEU A 143 -4.88 8.64 -20.62
C LEU A 143 -5.76 7.40 -20.50
N GLU A 144 -5.15 6.31 -20.13
CA GLU A 144 -5.85 5.13 -19.63
C GLU A 144 -5.82 5.14 -18.11
N VAL A 145 -7.00 5.05 -17.50
CA VAL A 145 -7.14 5.10 -16.05
C VAL A 145 -7.81 3.84 -15.54
N TYR A 146 -7.16 3.20 -14.61
CA TYR A 146 -7.61 1.97 -13.97
C TYR A 146 -7.70 2.17 -12.47
N SER A 147 -8.71 1.60 -11.83
CA SER A 147 -8.79 1.54 -10.37
C SER A 147 -9.12 0.14 -9.93
N VAL A 148 -8.42 -0.33 -8.91
CA VAL A 148 -8.71 -1.60 -8.23
C VAL A 148 -8.85 -1.31 -6.75
N GLU A 149 -10.03 -1.57 -6.21
CA GLU A 149 -10.34 -1.50 -4.79
C GLU A 149 -10.40 -2.91 -4.20
N ASN A 150 -9.83 -3.11 -3.03
CA ASN A 150 -9.80 -4.39 -2.31
C ASN A 150 -9.26 -5.56 -3.15
N CYS A 151 -8.19 -5.34 -3.92
CA CYS A 151 -7.59 -6.32 -4.81
C CYS A 151 -7.37 -7.68 -4.12
N GLY A 152 -7.87 -8.76 -4.73
CA GLY A 152 -7.78 -10.12 -4.22
C GLY A 152 -8.76 -10.46 -3.09
N MET A 153 -9.67 -9.57 -2.72
CA MET A 153 -10.71 -9.80 -1.71
C MET A 153 -12.08 -10.11 -2.35
N MET A 154 -13.00 -10.67 -1.57
CA MET A 154 -14.35 -11.00 -2.05
C MET A 154 -15.15 -9.80 -2.59
N ASN A 155 -14.83 -8.61 -2.12
CA ASN A 155 -15.43 -7.34 -2.52
C ASN A 155 -14.53 -6.51 -3.43
N GLU A 156 -13.67 -7.16 -4.22
CA GLU A 156 -12.86 -6.51 -5.23
C GLU A 156 -13.75 -5.75 -6.23
N LYS A 157 -13.37 -4.50 -6.52
CA LYS A 157 -14.00 -3.69 -7.57
C LYS A 157 -12.95 -3.19 -8.54
N ILE A 158 -13.21 -3.36 -9.83
CA ILE A 158 -12.38 -2.86 -10.92
C ILE A 158 -13.14 -1.80 -11.69
N THR A 159 -12.46 -0.69 -12.00
CA THR A 159 -12.98 0.43 -12.79
C THR A 159 -11.92 0.87 -13.79
N THR A 160 -12.34 1.11 -15.03
CA THR A 160 -11.47 1.56 -16.14
C THR A 160 -11.86 2.94 -16.70
N GLU A 161 -12.78 3.61 -16.02
CA GLU A 161 -13.32 4.91 -16.42
C GLU A 161 -13.17 5.89 -15.26
N VAL A 162 -12.63 7.08 -15.55
CA VAL A 162 -12.41 8.12 -14.52
C VAL A 162 -13.72 8.54 -13.86
N GLU A 163 -14.80 8.62 -14.64
CA GLU A 163 -16.13 9.03 -14.17
C GLU A 163 -16.67 8.09 -13.08
N LYS A 164 -16.30 6.82 -13.16
CA LYS A 164 -16.75 5.77 -12.23
C LYS A 164 -15.87 5.63 -10.99
N LEU A 165 -14.80 6.43 -10.87
CA LEU A 165 -14.03 6.47 -9.63
C LEU A 165 -14.95 6.92 -8.49
N ASP A 166 -15.04 6.08 -7.47
CA ASP A 166 -15.92 6.29 -6.32
C ASP A 166 -15.18 7.07 -5.24
N ASP A 167 -15.58 8.31 -4.99
CA ASP A 167 -14.97 9.22 -4.00
C ASP A 167 -15.09 8.68 -2.56
N THR A 168 -15.93 7.66 -2.34
CA THR A 168 -16.11 6.97 -1.06
C THR A 168 -15.22 5.73 -0.92
N SER A 169 -14.44 5.39 -1.96
CA SER A 169 -13.54 4.23 -1.96
C SER A 169 -12.58 4.25 -0.78
N GLY A 170 -12.31 3.04 -0.27
CA GLY A 170 -11.53 2.84 0.94
C GLY A 170 -10.03 3.05 0.78
N TYR A 171 -9.32 2.83 1.88
CA TYR A 171 -7.86 2.92 1.97
C TYR A 171 -7.13 1.94 1.01
N LEU A 172 -7.74 0.79 0.72
CA LEU A 172 -7.17 -0.26 -0.13
C LEU A 172 -7.49 -0.04 -1.63
N THR A 173 -7.47 1.21 -2.09
CA THR A 173 -7.69 1.58 -3.48
C THR A 173 -6.37 1.94 -4.15
N ILE A 174 -6.10 1.31 -5.29
CA ILE A 174 -4.99 1.61 -6.19
C ILE A 174 -5.56 2.22 -7.47
N VAL A 175 -5.03 3.37 -7.87
CA VAL A 175 -5.33 3.96 -9.19
C VAL A 175 -4.06 3.93 -10.02
N ILE A 176 -4.16 3.38 -11.24
CA ILE A 176 -3.06 3.30 -12.21
C ILE A 176 -3.46 4.17 -13.40
N VAL A 177 -2.56 5.06 -13.79
CA VAL A 177 -2.74 5.96 -14.93
C VAL A 177 -1.59 5.72 -15.91
N LYS A 178 -1.92 5.35 -17.14
CA LYS A 178 -0.95 5.21 -18.23
C LYS A 178 -1.17 6.31 -19.26
N GLU A 179 -0.08 6.90 -19.73
CA GLU A 179 -0.07 7.91 -20.78
C GLU A 179 0.58 7.33 -22.03
N HIS A 180 -0.10 7.46 -23.19
CA HIS A 180 0.34 6.92 -24.49
C HIS A 180 0.69 8.03 -25.47
#